data_c30d02502e6e7a78e3afebbf7c92e39b
#
_entry.id   c30d02502e6e7a78e3afebbf7c92e39b
#
_cell.length_a   1.000
_cell.length_b   1.000
_cell.length_c   1.000
_cell.angle_alpha   90.00
_cell.angle_beta   90.00
_cell.angle_gamma   90.00
#
_symmetry.space_group_name_H-M   'P 1'
#
loop_
_entity.id
_entity.type
_entity.pdbx_description
1 polymer ?
#
loop_
_entity_poly.entity_id
_entity_poly.type
_entity_poly.pdbx_seq_one_letter_code
_entity_poly.pdbx_strand_id
1 'polypeptide(L)'
;FASDSKLSVMNGILWTVAAVIYSFETLLDVFAVDISEAINNRINGTPDYYANALLQYQQGDELTVREDGLAFGYAQVDETKRIITQVSYVESTDDSNLDSKLVLKIATGTKGHLEAIPAEELVPINAYIGKLKFAGTRIEVISTKGDVLVPRLTVFYDGAVPEAEMYDSIETRIRDYIMGIDFDA
;
A
#
# COMPACT_ATOMS: atom_id res chain seq x y z
N PHE A 1 11.25 41.70 49.23
CA PHE A 1 10.67 42.43 48.07
C PHE A 1 11.47 42.31 46.77
N ALA A 2 12.79 42.06 46.82
CA ALA A 2 13.61 41.93 45.60
C ALA A 2 13.55 40.55 44.96
N SER A 3 13.11 39.50 45.67
CA SER A 3 13.04 38.13 45.12
C SER A 3 11.80 37.88 44.22
N ASP A 4 10.68 38.51 44.56
CA ASP A 4 9.44 38.36 43.78
C ASP A 4 9.54 39.00 42.38
N SER A 5 10.25 40.11 42.26
CA SER A 5 10.45 40.81 41.01
C SER A 5 11.31 39.99 40.02
N LYS A 6 12.36 39.29 40.52
CA LYS A 6 13.21 38.42 39.67
C LYS A 6 12.49 37.16 39.22
N LEU A 7 11.66 36.55 40.10
CA LEU A 7 10.80 35.42 39.79
C LEU A 7 9.73 35.80 38.73
N SER A 8 9.14 36.99 38.87
CA SER A 8 8.16 37.49 37.90
C SER A 8 8.77 37.73 36.54
N VAL A 9 9.98 38.27 36.44
CA VAL A 9 10.70 38.45 35.17
C VAL A 9 11.09 37.12 34.57
N MET A 10 11.60 36.17 35.35
CA MET A 10 11.93 34.82 34.89
C MET A 10 10.68 34.10 34.38
N ASN A 11 9.56 34.16 35.09
CA ASN A 11 8.31 33.56 34.60
C ASN A 11 7.81 34.22 33.32
N GLY A 12 7.94 35.53 33.17
CA GLY A 12 7.64 36.22 31.92
C GLY A 12 8.49 35.75 30.73
N ILE A 13 9.80 35.58 30.94
CA ILE A 13 10.71 35.05 29.90
C ILE A 13 10.34 33.60 29.52
N LEU A 14 10.12 32.74 30.54
CA LEU A 14 9.75 31.34 30.32
C LEU A 14 8.41 31.24 29.56
N TRP A 15 7.43 32.09 29.95
CA TRP A 15 6.15 32.11 29.25
C TRP A 15 6.29 32.57 27.79
N THR A 16 7.11 33.58 27.52
CA THR A 16 7.38 34.06 26.15
C THR A 16 8.07 32.99 25.32
N VAL A 17 9.07 32.29 25.87
CA VAL A 17 9.74 31.19 25.20
C VAL A 17 8.76 30.05 24.91
N ALA A 18 7.95 29.66 25.88
CA ALA A 18 6.94 28.61 25.69
C ALA A 18 5.92 29.00 24.60
N ALA A 19 5.46 30.24 24.58
CA ALA A 19 4.54 30.74 23.56
C ALA A 19 5.17 30.72 22.16
N VAL A 20 6.45 31.07 22.02
CA VAL A 20 7.18 31.01 20.75
C VAL A 20 7.33 29.54 20.29
N ILE A 21 7.70 28.63 21.18
CA ILE A 21 7.83 27.20 20.87
C ILE A 21 6.48 26.65 20.40
N TYR A 22 5.41 26.92 21.15
CA TYR A 22 4.06 26.49 20.78
C TYR A 22 3.62 27.03 19.40
N SER A 23 3.89 28.31 19.13
CA SER A 23 3.57 28.91 17.85
C SER A 23 4.36 28.25 16.71
N PHE A 24 5.62 27.89 16.97
CA PHE A 24 6.46 27.21 15.99
C PHE A 24 6.01 25.76 15.73
N GLU A 25 5.64 25.03 16.79
CA GLU A 25 5.06 23.69 16.66
C GLU A 25 3.76 23.72 15.84
N THR A 26 2.87 24.66 16.14
CA THR A 26 1.61 24.85 15.38
C THR A 26 1.90 25.16 13.90
N LEU A 27 2.90 25.99 13.61
CA LEU A 27 3.29 26.29 12.24
C LEU A 27 3.85 25.05 11.52
N LEU A 28 4.64 24.22 12.20
CA LEU A 28 5.16 22.98 11.65
C LEU A 28 4.03 21.98 11.35
N ASP A 29 3.03 21.89 12.22
CA ASP A 29 1.87 21.02 11.99
C ASP A 29 1.08 21.46 10.75
N VAL A 30 0.81 22.75 10.59
CA VAL A 30 0.16 23.30 9.40
C VAL A 30 1.00 23.00 8.15
N PHE A 31 2.31 23.23 8.22
CA PHE A 31 3.21 22.96 7.10
C PHE A 31 3.28 21.47 6.71
N ALA A 32 3.24 20.57 7.70
CA ALA A 32 3.17 19.14 7.46
C ALA A 32 1.88 18.73 6.75
N VAL A 33 0.75 19.32 7.14
CA VAL A 33 -0.55 19.12 6.45
C VAL A 33 -0.48 19.63 5.02
N ASP A 34 0.00 20.85 4.78
CA ASP A 34 0.12 21.46 3.46
C ASP A 34 1.01 20.62 2.53
N ILE A 35 2.14 20.11 3.04
CA ILE A 35 3.02 19.21 2.28
C ILE A 35 2.31 17.90 1.95
N SER A 36 1.61 17.30 2.92
CA SER A 36 0.88 16.06 2.71
C SER A 36 -0.21 16.22 1.66
N GLU A 37 -0.94 17.33 1.69
CA GLU A 37 -1.93 17.67 0.67
C GLU A 37 -1.30 17.90 -0.70
N ALA A 38 -0.18 18.61 -0.77
CA ALA A 38 0.53 18.85 -2.01
C ALA A 38 1.10 17.55 -2.62
N ILE A 39 1.54 16.60 -1.80
CA ILE A 39 1.99 15.27 -2.25
C ILE A 39 0.81 14.44 -2.72
N ASN A 40 -0.30 14.42 -1.97
CA ASN A 40 -1.48 13.65 -2.31
C ASN A 40 -2.19 14.16 -3.57
N ASN A 41 -2.09 15.45 -3.84
CA ASN A 41 -2.65 16.08 -5.04
C ASN A 41 -1.75 15.90 -6.29
N ARG A 42 -0.52 15.41 -6.13
CA ARG A 42 0.33 15.02 -7.26
C ARG A 42 -0.10 13.64 -7.75
N ILE A 43 -1.04 13.62 -8.67
CA ILE A 43 -1.40 12.42 -9.41
C ILE A 43 -0.26 12.12 -10.38
N ASN A 44 0.64 11.25 -9.99
CA ASN A 44 1.68 10.73 -10.87
C ASN A 44 1.15 9.45 -11.52
N GLY A 45 1.12 9.36 -12.84
CA GLY A 45 0.73 8.14 -13.57
C GLY A 45 1.78 7.02 -13.48
N THR A 46 2.36 6.82 -12.29
CA THR A 46 3.34 5.77 -12.01
C THR A 46 2.64 4.44 -11.74
N PRO A 47 3.32 3.30 -11.92
CA PRO A 47 2.79 1.99 -11.55
C PRO A 47 2.29 1.95 -10.10
N ASP A 48 3.03 2.56 -9.16
CA ASP A 48 2.65 2.65 -7.74
C ASP A 48 1.32 3.39 -7.53
N TYR A 49 1.06 4.44 -8.31
CA TYR A 49 -0.21 5.15 -8.26
C TYR A 49 -1.38 4.21 -8.58
N TYR A 50 -1.26 3.42 -9.65
CA TYR A 50 -2.31 2.49 -10.04
C TYR A 50 -2.46 1.32 -9.07
N ALA A 51 -1.35 0.82 -8.51
CA ALA A 51 -1.38 -0.19 -7.46
C ALA A 51 -2.11 0.31 -6.22
N ASN A 52 -1.78 1.51 -5.74
CA ASN A 52 -2.45 2.14 -4.61
C ASN A 52 -3.93 2.45 -4.90
N ALA A 53 -4.26 2.85 -6.12
CA ALA A 53 -5.64 3.06 -6.52
C ALA A 53 -6.45 1.75 -6.44
N LEU A 54 -5.88 0.62 -6.89
CA LEU A 54 -6.54 -0.70 -6.79
C LEU A 54 -6.76 -1.13 -5.34
N LEU A 55 -5.81 -0.88 -4.43
CA LEU A 55 -5.99 -1.16 -3.00
C LEU A 55 -7.14 -0.35 -2.36
N GLN A 56 -7.50 0.77 -2.97
CA GLN A 56 -8.62 1.60 -2.52
C GLN A 56 -9.95 1.25 -3.19
N TYR A 57 -9.97 0.30 -4.12
CA TYR A 57 -11.20 -0.13 -4.80
C TYR A 57 -12.24 -0.64 -3.80
N GLN A 58 -13.47 -0.12 -3.89
CA GLN A 58 -14.62 -0.52 -3.09
C GLN A 58 -15.66 -1.20 -3.98
N GLN A 59 -15.98 -2.45 -3.65
CA GLN A 59 -16.94 -3.24 -4.40
C GLN A 59 -18.35 -2.65 -4.33
N GLY A 60 -18.98 -2.46 -5.49
CA GLY A 60 -20.35 -1.97 -5.59
C GLY A 60 -20.52 -0.46 -5.45
N ASP A 61 -19.47 0.30 -5.18
CA ASP A 61 -19.54 1.74 -5.07
C ASP A 61 -19.11 2.42 -6.39
N GLU A 62 -19.78 3.51 -6.73
CA GLU A 62 -19.42 4.31 -7.90
C GLU A 62 -18.42 5.40 -7.55
N LEU A 63 -17.46 5.61 -8.45
CA LEU A 63 -16.57 6.76 -8.39
C LEU A 63 -17.33 8.04 -8.69
N THR A 64 -17.14 9.03 -7.83
CA THR A 64 -17.62 10.38 -7.99
C THR A 64 -16.44 11.32 -8.24
N VAL A 65 -16.71 12.45 -8.88
CA VAL A 65 -15.72 13.52 -8.99
C VAL A 65 -15.59 14.17 -7.61
N ARG A 66 -14.36 14.27 -7.10
CA ARG A 66 -14.09 14.94 -5.83
C ARG A 66 -14.52 16.41 -5.89
N GLU A 67 -14.75 17.02 -4.73
CA GLU A 67 -15.16 18.42 -4.62
C GLU A 67 -14.18 19.40 -5.27
N ASP A 68 -12.88 19.03 -5.30
CA ASP A 68 -11.84 19.80 -5.98
C ASP A 68 -11.92 19.75 -7.53
N GLY A 69 -12.75 18.87 -8.08
CA GLY A 69 -12.92 18.67 -9.53
C GLY A 69 -11.72 18.08 -10.25
N LEU A 70 -10.64 17.74 -9.53
CA LEU A 70 -9.36 17.33 -10.11
C LEU A 70 -9.16 15.80 -10.17
N ALA A 71 -9.92 15.03 -9.38
CA ALA A 71 -9.76 13.60 -9.30
C ALA A 71 -11.08 12.88 -9.06
N PHE A 72 -11.08 11.58 -9.35
CA PHE A 72 -12.15 10.67 -8.95
C PHE A 72 -11.88 10.10 -7.55
N GLY A 73 -12.93 9.85 -6.80
CA GLY A 73 -12.86 9.22 -5.49
C GLY A 73 -14.22 8.68 -5.08
N TYR A 74 -14.27 8.03 -3.92
CA TYR A 74 -15.51 7.59 -3.31
C TYR A 74 -16.08 8.69 -2.41
N ALA A 75 -17.41 8.85 -2.41
CA ALA A 75 -18.09 9.79 -1.53
C ALA A 75 -17.91 9.43 -0.05
N GLN A 76 -17.82 8.14 0.24
CA GLN A 76 -17.52 7.60 1.57
C GLN A 76 -16.50 6.46 1.43
N VAL A 77 -15.54 6.44 2.34
CA VAL A 77 -14.55 5.36 2.40
C VAL A 77 -15.06 4.27 3.33
N ASP A 78 -15.29 3.09 2.77
CA ASP A 78 -15.71 1.88 3.49
C ASP A 78 -14.66 0.78 3.30
N GLU A 79 -13.87 0.54 4.33
CA GLU A 79 -12.81 -0.47 4.27
C GLU A 79 -13.33 -1.90 4.17
N THR A 80 -14.57 -2.14 4.60
CA THR A 80 -15.17 -3.48 4.53
C THR A 80 -15.50 -3.91 3.10
N LYS A 81 -15.61 -2.95 2.19
CA LYS A 81 -15.85 -3.19 0.76
C LYS A 81 -14.58 -3.36 -0.06
N ARG A 82 -13.41 -3.21 0.56
CA ARG A 82 -12.13 -3.39 -0.10
C ARG A 82 -11.84 -4.88 -0.25
N ILE A 83 -11.97 -5.39 -1.46
CA ILE A 83 -11.75 -6.81 -1.77
C ILE A 83 -10.32 -7.11 -2.22
N ILE A 84 -9.56 -6.09 -2.63
CA ILE A 84 -8.19 -6.23 -3.09
C ILE A 84 -7.26 -5.98 -1.92
N THR A 85 -6.46 -6.99 -1.55
CA THR A 85 -5.53 -6.91 -0.41
C THR A 85 -4.07 -6.86 -0.83
N GLN A 86 -3.77 -7.38 -2.02
CA GLN A 86 -2.42 -7.38 -2.57
C GLN A 86 -2.46 -6.97 -4.04
N VAL A 87 -1.49 -6.14 -4.42
CA VAL A 87 -1.27 -5.70 -5.80
C VAL A 87 0.21 -5.75 -6.09
N SER A 88 0.58 -6.35 -7.22
CA SER A 88 1.91 -6.21 -7.80
C SER A 88 1.79 -5.75 -9.25
N TYR A 89 2.88 -5.26 -9.82
CA TYR A 89 2.86 -4.77 -11.18
C TYR A 89 4.11 -5.16 -11.95
N VAL A 90 3.92 -5.37 -13.25
CA VAL A 90 5.00 -5.57 -14.20
C VAL A 90 4.76 -4.66 -15.39
N GLU A 91 5.78 -3.94 -15.79
CA GLU A 91 5.79 -3.24 -17.05
C GLU A 91 6.30 -4.21 -18.14
N SER A 92 5.43 -4.52 -19.10
CA SER A 92 5.75 -5.39 -20.23
C SER A 92 5.88 -4.56 -21.48
N THR A 93 7.03 -4.63 -22.12
CA THR A 93 7.26 -4.02 -23.44
C THR A 93 7.24 -5.12 -24.49
N ASP A 94 6.39 -4.98 -25.48
CA ASP A 94 6.44 -5.83 -26.67
C ASP A 94 7.46 -5.25 -27.65
N ASP A 95 8.61 -5.90 -27.75
CA ASP A 95 9.71 -5.48 -28.61
C ASP A 95 9.31 -5.42 -30.11
N SER A 96 8.27 -6.16 -30.50
CA SER A 96 7.81 -6.20 -31.89
C SER A 96 6.99 -4.96 -32.31
N ASN A 97 6.31 -4.33 -31.35
CA ASN A 97 5.39 -3.22 -31.60
C ASN A 97 5.75 -1.93 -30.87
N LEU A 98 6.78 -1.91 -30.03
CA LEU A 98 7.11 -0.81 -29.12
C LEU A 98 5.93 -0.40 -28.19
N ASP A 99 5.00 -1.31 -27.99
CA ASP A 99 3.83 -1.11 -27.15
C ASP A 99 4.14 -1.53 -25.72
N SER A 100 4.31 -0.55 -24.87
CA SER A 100 4.44 -0.77 -23.41
C SER A 100 3.05 -0.87 -22.78
N LYS A 101 2.84 -1.88 -21.95
CA LYS A 101 1.65 -2.04 -21.13
C LYS A 101 2.01 -2.31 -19.69
N LEU A 102 1.22 -1.76 -18.78
CA LEU A 102 1.30 -2.05 -17.36
C LEU A 102 0.34 -3.19 -17.02
N VAL A 103 0.88 -4.30 -16.54
CA VAL A 103 0.10 -5.43 -16.02
C VAL A 103 0.05 -5.34 -14.51
N LEU A 104 -1.15 -5.23 -13.96
CA LEU A 104 -1.41 -5.19 -12.53
C LEU A 104 -1.98 -6.55 -12.11
N LYS A 105 -1.26 -7.27 -11.26
CA LYS A 105 -1.72 -8.52 -10.67
C LYS A 105 -2.36 -8.22 -9.33
N ILE A 106 -3.57 -8.73 -9.12
CA ILE A 106 -4.33 -8.50 -7.90
C ILE A 106 -4.75 -9.79 -7.23
N ALA A 107 -4.80 -9.78 -5.90
CA ALA A 107 -5.26 -10.89 -5.12
C ALA A 107 -6.07 -10.41 -3.90
N THR A 108 -6.92 -11.30 -3.39
CA THR A 108 -7.63 -11.13 -2.12
C THR A 108 -7.08 -12.07 -1.06
N GLY A 109 -7.48 -11.89 0.21
CA GLY A 109 -7.07 -12.75 1.31
C GLY A 109 -5.99 -12.13 2.19
N THR A 110 -5.28 -12.95 2.92
CA THR A 110 -4.22 -12.54 3.84
C THR A 110 -2.86 -13.05 3.34
N LYS A 111 -1.77 -12.42 3.78
CA LYS A 111 -0.41 -12.87 3.46
C LYS A 111 -0.26 -14.36 3.80
N GLY A 112 0.19 -15.16 2.85
CA GLY A 112 0.30 -16.63 2.97
C GLY A 112 -0.96 -17.42 2.59
N HIS A 113 -2.12 -16.76 2.42
CA HIS A 113 -3.38 -17.36 1.97
C HIS A 113 -4.07 -16.41 0.99
N LEU A 114 -3.41 -16.18 -0.14
CA LEU A 114 -3.93 -15.34 -1.20
C LEU A 114 -4.83 -16.15 -2.12
N GLU A 115 -5.93 -15.54 -2.52
CA GLU A 115 -6.91 -16.13 -3.42
C GLU A 115 -7.10 -15.26 -4.67
N ALA A 116 -7.40 -15.90 -5.78
CA ALA A 116 -7.72 -15.18 -7.00
C ALA A 116 -9.10 -14.53 -6.87
N ILE A 117 -9.21 -13.31 -7.38
CA ILE A 117 -10.48 -12.59 -7.48
C ILE A 117 -11.28 -13.20 -8.64
N PRO A 118 -12.58 -13.49 -8.45
CA PRO A 118 -13.43 -14.05 -9.49
C PRO A 118 -13.47 -13.20 -10.76
N ALA A 119 -13.57 -13.86 -11.92
CA ALA A 119 -13.56 -13.16 -13.22
C ALA A 119 -14.73 -12.15 -13.36
N GLU A 120 -15.86 -12.39 -12.72
CA GLU A 120 -17.02 -11.48 -12.69
C GLU A 120 -16.70 -10.15 -12.00
N GLU A 121 -15.81 -10.17 -10.98
CA GLU A 121 -15.36 -8.98 -10.26
C GLU A 121 -14.24 -8.23 -11.00
N LEU A 122 -13.54 -8.88 -11.93
CA LEU A 122 -12.51 -8.21 -12.73
C LEU A 122 -13.12 -7.17 -13.69
N VAL A 123 -14.37 -7.35 -14.12
CA VAL A 123 -15.04 -6.42 -15.03
C VAL A 123 -15.21 -5.04 -14.39
N PRO A 124 -15.84 -4.91 -13.19
CA PRO A 124 -15.95 -3.61 -12.52
C PRO A 124 -14.59 -3.04 -12.11
N ILE A 125 -13.61 -3.87 -11.73
CA ILE A 125 -12.25 -3.42 -11.39
C ILE A 125 -11.57 -2.81 -12.62
N ASN A 126 -11.65 -3.44 -13.79
CA ASN A 126 -11.12 -2.88 -15.02
C ASN A 126 -11.84 -1.58 -15.42
N ALA A 127 -13.14 -1.49 -15.22
CA ALA A 127 -13.89 -0.26 -15.44
C ALA A 127 -13.45 0.89 -14.51
N TYR A 128 -13.17 0.54 -13.23
CA TYR A 128 -12.63 1.47 -12.23
C TYR A 128 -11.27 2.03 -12.66
N ILE A 129 -10.30 1.17 -12.99
CA ILE A 129 -8.99 1.61 -13.49
C ILE A 129 -9.13 2.38 -14.80
N GLY A 130 -10.05 1.98 -15.67
CA GLY A 130 -10.35 2.68 -16.92
C GLY A 130 -10.75 4.14 -16.74
N LYS A 131 -11.43 4.48 -15.62
CA LYS A 131 -11.79 5.86 -15.27
C LYS A 131 -10.59 6.64 -14.69
N LEU A 132 -9.66 5.97 -14.04
CA LEU A 132 -8.51 6.60 -13.37
C LEU A 132 -7.27 6.70 -14.26
N LYS A 133 -7.17 5.89 -15.30
CA LYS A 133 -5.97 5.84 -16.13
C LYS A 133 -5.79 7.13 -16.94
N PHE A 134 -4.54 7.50 -17.12
CA PHE A 134 -4.15 8.58 -18.00
C PHE A 134 -4.34 8.21 -19.48
N ALA A 135 -4.59 9.24 -20.29
CA ALA A 135 -4.70 9.05 -21.74
C ALA A 135 -3.40 8.44 -22.31
N GLY A 136 -3.56 7.41 -23.15
CA GLY A 136 -2.43 6.73 -23.76
C GLY A 136 -1.83 5.58 -22.93
N THR A 137 -2.19 5.44 -21.64
CA THR A 137 -1.71 4.33 -20.82
C THR A 137 -2.50 3.06 -21.10
N ARG A 138 -1.80 1.97 -21.36
CA ARG A 138 -2.40 0.63 -21.49
C ARG A 138 -2.22 -0.10 -20.17
N ILE A 139 -3.32 -0.44 -19.52
CA ILE A 139 -3.34 -1.14 -18.23
C ILE A 139 -4.19 -2.39 -18.41
N GLU A 140 -3.65 -3.51 -17.95
CA GLU A 140 -4.31 -4.79 -17.87
C GLU A 140 -4.32 -5.25 -16.41
N VAL A 141 -5.51 -5.52 -15.87
CA VAL A 141 -5.65 -6.06 -14.52
C VAL A 141 -5.96 -7.54 -14.61
N ILE A 142 -5.14 -8.35 -13.97
CA ILE A 142 -5.28 -9.80 -13.95
C ILE A 142 -5.33 -10.32 -12.51
N SER A 143 -6.07 -11.40 -12.31
CA SER A 143 -6.04 -12.18 -11.09
C SER A 143 -6.04 -13.65 -11.47
N THR A 144 -5.00 -14.36 -11.05
CA THR A 144 -4.81 -15.76 -11.36
C THR A 144 -4.63 -16.55 -10.09
N LYS A 145 -5.04 -17.82 -10.12
CA LYS A 145 -4.78 -18.72 -9.01
C LYS A 145 -3.27 -18.87 -8.84
N GLY A 146 -2.82 -18.82 -7.59
CA GLY A 146 -1.40 -19.00 -7.26
C GLY A 146 -0.84 -20.34 -7.73
N ASP A 147 0.44 -20.34 -8.03
CA ASP A 147 1.17 -21.55 -8.38
C ASP A 147 1.35 -22.45 -7.17
N VAL A 148 1.35 -23.76 -7.41
CA VAL A 148 1.61 -24.75 -6.36
C VAL A 148 3.10 -25.05 -6.33
N LEU A 149 3.77 -24.62 -5.26
CA LEU A 149 5.17 -24.92 -5.02
C LEU A 149 5.29 -26.30 -4.33
N VAL A 150 5.96 -27.23 -4.98
CA VAL A 150 6.28 -28.55 -4.42
C VAL A 150 7.79 -28.69 -4.26
N PRO A 151 8.38 -28.25 -3.14
CA PRO A 151 9.81 -28.35 -2.92
C PRO A 151 10.22 -29.81 -2.69
N ARG A 152 11.32 -30.23 -3.31
CA ARG A 152 11.97 -31.53 -3.06
C ARG A 152 13.36 -31.26 -2.51
N LEU A 153 13.59 -31.68 -1.29
CA LEU A 153 14.82 -31.44 -0.56
C LEU A 153 15.46 -32.76 -0.14
N THR A 154 16.78 -32.84 -0.22
CA THR A 154 17.57 -33.88 0.40
C THR A 154 18.37 -33.25 1.53
N VAL A 155 18.14 -33.68 2.74
CA VAL A 155 18.78 -33.13 3.92
C VAL A 155 19.76 -34.15 4.51
N PHE A 156 21.00 -33.71 4.71
CA PHE A 156 22.01 -34.47 5.43
C PHE A 156 22.12 -33.86 6.84
N TYR A 157 21.97 -34.65 7.86
CA TYR A 157 22.00 -34.18 9.25
C TYR A 157 22.83 -35.08 10.13
N ASP A 158 23.32 -34.53 11.23
CA ASP A 158 23.97 -35.27 12.30
C ASP A 158 22.91 -36.01 13.11
N GLY A 159 23.03 -37.33 13.29
CA GLY A 159 22.06 -38.19 13.97
C GLY A 159 21.83 -37.87 15.46
N ALA A 160 22.34 -36.74 15.96
CA ALA A 160 22.12 -36.28 17.33
C ALA A 160 20.69 -35.74 17.58
N VAL A 161 19.95 -35.37 16.51
CA VAL A 161 18.57 -34.84 16.59
C VAL A 161 17.60 -35.91 16.08
N PRO A 162 16.46 -36.15 16.77
CA PRO A 162 15.42 -37.05 16.26
C PRO A 162 14.93 -36.60 14.86
N GLU A 163 14.79 -37.57 13.96
CA GLU A 163 14.41 -37.32 12.55
C GLU A 163 13.09 -36.54 12.42
N ALA A 164 12.09 -36.88 13.26
CA ALA A 164 10.80 -36.21 13.26
C ALA A 164 10.90 -34.71 13.62
N GLU A 165 11.68 -34.36 14.64
CA GLU A 165 11.89 -32.97 15.06
C GLU A 165 12.62 -32.15 13.97
N MET A 166 13.54 -32.81 13.28
CA MET A 166 14.24 -32.18 12.17
C MET A 166 13.30 -31.88 11.00
N TYR A 167 12.44 -32.83 10.60
CA TYR A 167 11.46 -32.65 9.55
C TYR A 167 10.50 -31.50 9.87
N ASP A 168 9.93 -31.48 11.07
CA ASP A 168 9.02 -30.43 11.52
C ASP A 168 9.69 -29.04 11.52
N SER A 169 10.95 -28.99 11.97
CA SER A 169 11.71 -27.73 11.97
C SER A 169 11.97 -27.21 10.55
N ILE A 170 12.32 -28.09 9.62
CA ILE A 170 12.60 -27.72 8.23
C ILE A 170 11.30 -27.30 7.54
N GLU A 171 10.23 -28.07 7.69
CA GLU A 171 8.93 -27.74 7.11
C GLU A 171 8.45 -26.39 7.60
N THR A 172 8.52 -26.12 8.90
CA THR A 172 8.13 -24.84 9.50
C THR A 172 8.94 -23.69 8.92
N ARG A 173 10.27 -23.83 8.84
CA ARG A 173 11.15 -22.78 8.29
C ARG A 173 10.90 -22.49 6.82
N ILE A 174 10.63 -23.53 6.01
CA ILE A 174 10.30 -23.37 4.60
C ILE A 174 8.95 -22.66 4.46
N ARG A 175 7.97 -23.07 5.24
CA ARG A 175 6.64 -22.46 5.25
C ARG A 175 6.71 -20.99 5.67
N ASP A 176 7.45 -20.69 6.74
CA ASP A 176 7.65 -19.30 7.20
C ASP A 176 8.37 -18.44 6.16
N TYR A 177 9.36 -19.02 5.48
CA TYR A 177 10.06 -18.32 4.40
C TYR A 177 9.12 -18.00 3.23
N ILE A 178 8.33 -18.98 2.77
CA ILE A 178 7.37 -18.79 1.68
C ILE A 178 6.31 -17.75 2.06
N MET A 179 5.79 -17.81 3.29
CA MET A 179 4.85 -16.81 3.81
C MET A 179 5.47 -15.42 3.96
N GLY A 180 6.80 -15.35 4.11
CA GLY A 180 7.54 -14.10 4.19
C GLY A 180 7.79 -13.41 2.85
N ILE A 181 7.67 -14.13 1.73
CA ILE A 181 7.88 -13.57 0.38
C ILE A 181 6.78 -12.55 0.09
N ASP A 182 7.18 -11.39 -0.41
CA ASP A 182 6.24 -10.37 -0.83
C ASP A 182 5.52 -10.81 -2.11
N PHE A 183 4.30 -10.31 -2.30
CA PHE A 183 3.53 -10.50 -3.51
C PHE A 183 4.16 -9.68 -4.62
N ASP A 184 5.15 -10.27 -5.27
CA ASP A 184 5.90 -9.69 -6.37
C ASP A 184 5.64 -10.45 -7.67
N ALA A 185 5.95 -9.80 -8.76
CA ALA A 185 5.58 -10.28 -10.10
C ALA A 185 6.55 -11.30 -10.65
#